data_b0c38da25c1a154637004fa27ad81e4d
#
_entry.id   b0c38da25c1a154637004fa27ad81e4d
#
_cell.length_a   1.000
_cell.length_b   1.000
_cell.length_c   1.000
_cell.angle_alpha   90.00
_cell.angle_beta   90.00
_cell.angle_gamma   90.00
#
_symmetry.space_group_name_H-M   'P 1'
#
loop_
_entity.id
_entity.type
_entity.pdbx_description
1 polymer ?
#
loop_
_entity_poly.entity_id
_entity_poly.type
_entity_poly.pdbx_seq_one_letter_code
_entity_poly.pdbx_strand_id
1 'polypeptide(L)'
;MTAVRSGLGEFSGSELDAYLRTNNIAFGPILEPTVHGVQVTTQKNRLVEALNGLYNLSTEIKVDERQLAAVKQEFKQERSAFLESPMGTLIQVANTSAYTPDSRHRLLSSDGADTVTPEQILAVHDQLFKTDHGYKMVIVADVEPEQITPLLRKYVASIKMKPGKAVDYRVSFNDKLPARSVVT
;
A
#
# COMPACT_ATOMS: atom_id res chain seq x y z
N MET A 1 4.50 -0.50 -2.91
CA MET A 1 5.20 -0.55 -4.22
C MET A 1 6.72 -0.62 -4.05
N THR A 2 7.38 0.29 -3.34
CA THR A 2 8.85 0.27 -3.15
C THR A 2 9.38 -1.08 -2.66
N ALA A 3 8.76 -1.69 -1.65
CA ALA A 3 9.16 -2.98 -1.13
C ALA A 3 9.13 -4.09 -2.20
N VAL A 4 8.06 -4.15 -3.01
CA VAL A 4 7.96 -5.15 -4.10
C VAL A 4 9.04 -4.90 -5.17
N ARG A 5 9.34 -3.64 -5.50
CA ARG A 5 10.41 -3.30 -6.45
C ARG A 5 11.82 -3.54 -5.89
N SER A 6 11.99 -3.50 -4.57
CA SER A 6 13.29 -3.77 -3.91
C SER A 6 13.58 -5.27 -3.76
N GLY A 7 12.57 -6.11 -3.92
CA GLY A 7 12.65 -7.55 -3.74
C GLY A 7 12.01 -8.03 -2.44
N LEU A 8 11.66 -9.29 -2.39
CA LEU A 8 11.05 -9.97 -1.25
C LEU A 8 11.76 -11.30 -0.97
N GLY A 9 12.06 -11.57 0.29
CA GLY A 9 12.77 -12.78 0.67
C GLY A 9 14.12 -12.90 -0.03
N GLU A 10 14.34 -13.99 -0.77
CA GLU A 10 15.58 -14.25 -1.50
C GLU A 10 15.66 -13.51 -2.85
N PHE A 11 14.52 -13.06 -3.41
CA PHE A 11 14.48 -12.41 -4.71
C PHE A 11 14.95 -10.96 -4.65
N SER A 12 15.79 -10.54 -5.60
CA SER A 12 15.99 -9.13 -5.93
C SER A 12 14.74 -8.56 -6.63
N GLY A 13 14.64 -7.24 -6.75
CA GLY A 13 13.48 -6.62 -7.37
C GLY A 13 13.20 -7.06 -8.80
N SER A 14 14.24 -7.21 -9.63
CA SER A 14 14.10 -7.68 -11.01
C SER A 14 13.75 -9.15 -11.11
N GLU A 15 14.32 -9.99 -10.26
CA GLU A 15 13.98 -11.40 -10.19
C GLU A 15 12.55 -11.61 -9.71
N LEU A 16 12.12 -10.84 -8.71
CA LEU A 16 10.75 -10.87 -8.22
C LEU A 16 9.76 -10.47 -9.31
N ASP A 17 10.03 -9.39 -10.04
CA ASP A 17 9.16 -8.93 -11.13
C ASP A 17 9.04 -10.02 -12.23
N ALA A 18 10.16 -10.60 -12.64
CA ALA A 18 10.18 -11.70 -13.61
C ALA A 18 9.40 -12.93 -13.09
N TYR A 19 9.60 -13.29 -11.83
CA TYR A 19 8.91 -14.42 -11.18
C TYR A 19 7.40 -14.19 -11.13
N LEU A 20 6.96 -13.02 -10.69
CA LEU A 20 5.55 -12.66 -10.59
C LEU A 20 4.86 -12.67 -11.96
N ARG A 21 5.49 -12.08 -12.98
CA ARG A 21 4.96 -12.07 -14.35
C ARG A 21 4.85 -13.47 -14.93
N THR A 22 5.92 -14.27 -14.81
CA THR A 22 5.94 -15.65 -15.33
C THR A 22 4.87 -16.53 -14.67
N ASN A 23 4.56 -16.29 -13.41
CA ASN A 23 3.56 -17.06 -12.66
C ASN A 23 2.16 -16.42 -12.67
N ASN A 24 1.95 -15.31 -13.39
CA ASN A 24 0.68 -14.57 -13.40
C ASN A 24 0.20 -14.22 -11.98
N ILE A 25 1.11 -13.75 -11.15
CA ILE A 25 0.82 -13.26 -9.79
C ILE A 25 0.91 -11.74 -9.79
N ALA A 26 -0.13 -11.07 -9.32
CA ALA A 26 -0.15 -9.62 -9.17
C ALA A 26 -0.40 -9.23 -7.71
N PHE A 27 0.41 -8.31 -7.19
CA PHE A 27 0.21 -7.65 -5.91
C PHE A 27 -0.23 -6.20 -6.16
N GLY A 28 -1.41 -5.83 -5.65
CA GLY A 28 -1.92 -4.47 -5.69
C GLY A 28 -2.09 -3.90 -4.28
N PRO A 29 -1.63 -2.67 -3.99
CA PRO A 29 -1.93 -2.03 -2.73
C PRO A 29 -3.41 -1.60 -2.70
N ILE A 30 -4.04 -1.78 -1.55
CA ILE A 30 -5.32 -1.14 -1.22
C ILE A 30 -4.98 0.03 -0.31
N LEU A 31 -5.15 1.25 -0.78
CA LEU A 31 -4.80 2.48 -0.07
C LEU A 31 -6.01 3.41 -0.06
N GLU A 32 -6.84 3.24 0.92
CA GLU A 32 -8.00 4.08 1.20
C GLU A 32 -7.72 4.91 2.48
N PRO A 33 -8.37 6.04 2.69
CA PRO A 33 -8.14 6.85 3.89
C PRO A 33 -8.36 6.12 5.20
N THR A 34 -9.25 5.13 5.22
CA THR A 34 -9.63 4.34 6.40
C THR A 34 -9.33 2.85 6.29
N VAL A 35 -8.92 2.40 5.12
CA VAL A 35 -8.61 0.98 4.85
C VAL A 35 -7.29 0.89 4.11
N HIS A 36 -6.44 -0.01 4.55
CA HIS A 36 -5.20 -0.36 3.85
C HIS A 36 -5.06 -1.88 3.81
N GLY A 37 -4.40 -2.35 2.78
CA GLY A 37 -4.19 -3.78 2.61
C GLY A 37 -3.44 -4.11 1.34
N VAL A 38 -3.47 -5.38 1.01
CA VAL A 38 -2.88 -5.91 -0.22
C VAL A 38 -3.90 -6.80 -0.91
N GLN A 39 -4.13 -6.54 -2.18
CA GLN A 39 -4.85 -7.44 -3.06
C GLN A 39 -3.85 -8.34 -3.77
N VAL A 40 -4.11 -9.64 -3.76
CA VAL A 40 -3.30 -10.61 -4.50
C VAL A 40 -4.21 -11.28 -5.53
N THR A 41 -3.80 -11.25 -6.79
CA THR A 41 -4.51 -11.91 -7.89
C THR A 41 -3.60 -12.96 -8.50
N THR A 42 -4.11 -14.18 -8.66
CA THR A 42 -3.34 -15.29 -9.22
C THR A 42 -4.25 -16.35 -9.84
N GLN A 43 -3.65 -17.30 -10.54
CA GLN A 43 -4.34 -18.49 -11.02
C GLN A 43 -4.42 -19.55 -9.91
N LYS A 44 -5.44 -20.43 -9.97
CA LYS A 44 -5.67 -21.51 -8.99
C LYS A 44 -4.43 -22.37 -8.74
N ASN A 45 -3.70 -22.72 -9.81
CA ASN A 45 -2.50 -23.55 -9.76
C ASN A 45 -1.24 -22.83 -9.26
N ARG A 46 -1.35 -21.52 -8.93
CA ARG A 46 -0.28 -20.66 -8.40
C ARG A 46 -0.58 -20.10 -7.02
N LEU A 47 -1.56 -20.67 -6.36
CA LEU A 47 -2.01 -20.20 -5.04
C LEU A 47 -0.92 -20.32 -3.97
N VAL A 48 -0.11 -21.38 -4.03
CA VAL A 48 1.01 -21.60 -3.08
C VAL A 48 2.06 -20.50 -3.22
N GLU A 49 2.46 -20.21 -4.45
CA GLU A 49 3.43 -19.15 -4.77
C GLU A 49 2.91 -17.76 -4.37
N ALA A 50 1.64 -17.50 -4.62
CA ALA A 50 1.00 -16.24 -4.23
C ALA A 50 0.94 -16.07 -2.70
N LEU A 51 0.57 -17.11 -1.96
CA LEU A 51 0.55 -17.09 -0.50
C LEU A 51 1.96 -16.97 0.10
N ASN A 52 2.96 -17.62 -0.51
CA ASN A 52 4.36 -17.44 -0.11
C ASN A 52 4.83 -15.99 -0.34
N GLY A 53 4.49 -15.40 -1.47
CA GLY A 53 4.76 -13.98 -1.73
C GLY A 53 4.11 -13.06 -0.72
N LEU A 54 2.85 -13.31 -0.34
CA LEU A 54 2.14 -12.57 0.70
C LEU A 54 2.82 -12.74 2.08
N TYR A 55 3.27 -13.95 2.42
CA TYR A 55 4.02 -14.20 3.65
C TYR A 55 5.31 -13.37 3.67
N ASN A 56 6.11 -13.42 2.61
CA ASN A 56 7.36 -12.66 2.52
C ASN A 56 7.08 -11.14 2.58
N LEU A 57 6.05 -10.66 1.89
CA LEU A 57 5.64 -9.24 1.96
C LEU A 57 5.26 -8.83 3.40
N SER A 58 4.66 -9.73 4.17
CA SER A 58 4.24 -9.45 5.55
C SER A 58 5.34 -9.58 6.59
N THR A 59 6.42 -10.32 6.28
CA THR A 59 7.47 -10.65 7.26
C THR A 59 8.80 -9.99 6.97
N GLU A 60 9.23 -9.97 5.71
CA GLU A 60 10.58 -9.56 5.32
C GLU A 60 10.55 -8.69 4.05
N ILE A 61 10.55 -7.39 4.22
CA ILE A 61 10.74 -6.47 3.11
C ILE A 61 12.15 -5.91 3.10
N LYS A 62 12.59 -5.56 1.89
CA LYS A 62 13.81 -4.78 1.65
C LYS A 62 13.41 -3.42 1.10
N VAL A 63 14.22 -2.41 1.36
CA VAL A 63 14.09 -1.10 0.73
C VAL A 63 15.41 -0.75 0.08
N ASP A 64 15.45 -0.85 -1.23
CA ASP A 64 16.59 -0.40 -2.04
C ASP A 64 16.47 1.10 -2.30
N GLU A 65 17.52 1.85 -2.01
CA GLU A 65 17.52 3.32 -2.14
C GLU A 65 17.34 3.79 -3.59
N ARG A 66 17.87 3.05 -4.57
CA ARG A 66 17.70 3.38 -5.99
C ARG A 66 16.26 3.18 -6.43
N GLN A 67 15.64 2.09 -5.96
CA GLN A 67 14.21 1.84 -6.22
C GLN A 67 13.32 2.87 -5.53
N LEU A 68 13.66 3.27 -4.32
CA LEU A 68 12.96 4.35 -3.63
C LEU A 68 13.07 5.67 -4.39
N ALA A 69 14.27 6.02 -4.86
CA ALA A 69 14.49 7.22 -5.66
C ALA A 69 13.70 7.20 -6.97
N ALA A 70 13.65 6.05 -7.66
CA ALA A 70 12.85 5.88 -8.87
C ALA A 70 11.35 6.06 -8.61
N VAL A 71 10.82 5.45 -7.53
CA VAL A 71 9.40 5.60 -7.14
C VAL A 71 9.07 7.05 -6.79
N LYS A 72 9.95 7.76 -6.08
CA LYS A 72 9.77 9.20 -5.78
C LYS A 72 9.71 10.03 -7.07
N GLN A 73 10.60 9.75 -8.01
CA GLN A 73 10.64 10.47 -9.29
C GLN A 73 9.38 10.21 -10.12
N GLU A 74 8.92 8.96 -10.22
CA GLU A 74 7.67 8.61 -10.88
C GLU A 74 6.48 9.33 -10.25
N PHE A 75 6.37 9.30 -8.92
CA PHE A 75 5.31 10.00 -8.20
C PHE A 75 5.32 11.51 -8.49
N LYS A 76 6.48 12.15 -8.51
CA LYS A 76 6.60 13.57 -8.83
C LYS A 76 6.14 13.89 -10.25
N GLN A 77 6.52 13.06 -11.22
CA GLN A 77 6.09 13.21 -12.62
C GLN A 77 4.58 13.05 -12.76
N GLU A 78 4.01 12.00 -12.18
CA GLU A 78 2.56 11.77 -12.18
C GLU A 78 1.81 12.91 -11.49
N ARG A 79 2.36 13.40 -10.37
CA ARG A 79 1.78 14.53 -9.63
C ARG A 79 1.83 15.83 -10.41
N SER A 80 2.93 16.14 -11.08
CA SER A 80 3.07 17.30 -11.95
C SER A 80 2.05 17.24 -13.09
N ALA A 81 2.02 16.13 -13.82
CA ALA A 81 1.08 15.94 -14.91
C ALA A 81 -0.40 16.04 -14.46
N PHE A 82 -0.71 15.52 -13.27
CA PHE A 82 -2.05 15.67 -12.69
C PHE A 82 -2.39 17.16 -12.44
N LEU A 83 -1.46 17.91 -11.85
CA LEU A 83 -1.68 19.33 -11.52
C LEU A 83 -1.70 20.25 -12.75
N GLU A 84 -1.08 19.85 -13.84
CA GLU A 84 -1.15 20.57 -15.13
C GLU A 84 -2.53 20.44 -15.79
N SER A 85 -3.32 19.46 -15.40
CA SER A 85 -4.69 19.32 -15.89
C SER A 85 -5.68 20.24 -15.15
N PRO A 86 -6.66 20.84 -15.83
CA PRO A 86 -7.68 21.67 -15.16
C PRO A 86 -8.44 20.92 -14.08
N MET A 87 -8.74 19.64 -14.30
CA MET A 87 -9.41 18.77 -13.33
C MET A 87 -8.52 18.48 -12.12
N GLY A 88 -7.24 18.23 -12.33
CA GLY A 88 -6.29 17.99 -11.24
C GLY A 88 -6.10 19.22 -10.37
N THR A 89 -6.01 20.40 -10.97
CA THR A 89 -5.97 21.68 -10.25
C THR A 89 -7.23 21.90 -9.42
N LEU A 90 -8.40 21.66 -10.00
CA LEU A 90 -9.69 21.78 -9.27
C LEU A 90 -9.74 20.82 -8.07
N ILE A 91 -9.40 19.55 -8.29
CA ILE A 91 -9.37 18.53 -7.22
C ILE A 91 -8.38 18.93 -6.12
N GLN A 92 -7.19 19.43 -6.48
CA GLN A 92 -6.19 19.88 -5.52
C GLN A 92 -6.72 21.03 -4.66
N VAL A 93 -7.31 22.05 -5.27
CA VAL A 93 -7.87 23.19 -4.54
C VAL A 93 -9.03 22.76 -3.63
N ALA A 94 -9.94 21.95 -4.13
CA ALA A 94 -11.05 21.41 -3.34
C ALA A 94 -10.53 20.59 -2.14
N ASN A 95 -9.56 19.71 -2.37
CA ASN A 95 -8.96 18.87 -1.33
C ASN A 95 -8.24 19.71 -0.25
N THR A 96 -7.42 20.67 -0.66
CA THR A 96 -6.68 21.53 0.27
C THR A 96 -7.58 22.49 1.06
N SER A 97 -8.74 22.82 0.52
CA SER A 97 -9.75 23.66 1.21
C SER A 97 -10.58 22.83 2.19
N ALA A 98 -10.90 21.58 1.85
CA ALA A 98 -11.77 20.72 2.66
C ALA A 98 -11.05 20.08 3.85
N TYR A 99 -9.76 19.77 3.72
CA TYR A 99 -9.04 18.99 4.71
C TYR A 99 -7.87 19.74 5.35
N THR A 100 -7.66 19.53 6.65
CA THR A 100 -6.50 20.07 7.36
C THR A 100 -5.20 19.45 6.87
N PRO A 101 -4.03 20.10 7.03
CA PRO A 101 -2.74 19.59 6.54
C PRO A 101 -2.37 18.20 7.04
N ASP A 102 -2.80 17.82 8.22
CA ASP A 102 -2.57 16.54 8.89
C ASP A 102 -3.63 15.47 8.58
N SER A 103 -4.66 15.85 7.82
CA SER A 103 -5.72 14.90 7.44
C SER A 103 -5.20 13.82 6.49
N ARG A 104 -5.58 12.57 6.73
CA ARG A 104 -5.29 11.43 5.85
C ARG A 104 -5.92 11.54 4.46
N HIS A 105 -6.96 12.35 4.33
CA HIS A 105 -7.63 12.60 3.06
C HIS A 105 -6.92 13.66 2.22
N ARG A 106 -5.92 14.35 2.81
CA ARG A 106 -5.16 15.34 2.07
C ARG A 106 -4.21 14.68 1.09
N LEU A 107 -4.23 15.17 -0.14
CA LEU A 107 -3.35 14.68 -1.20
C LEU A 107 -1.88 14.98 -0.86
N LEU A 108 -1.03 13.99 -0.98
CA LEU A 108 0.41 14.15 -0.77
C LEU A 108 0.99 15.16 -1.77
N SER A 109 1.81 16.09 -1.29
CA SER A 109 2.55 17.03 -2.13
C SER A 109 3.79 16.36 -2.75
N SER A 110 4.31 16.96 -3.82
CA SER A 110 5.56 16.52 -4.45
C SER A 110 6.73 16.57 -3.47
N ASP A 111 6.80 17.64 -2.67
CA ASP A 111 7.87 17.84 -1.68
C ASP A 111 7.78 16.82 -0.52
N GLY A 112 6.56 16.42 -0.15
CA GLY A 112 6.34 15.38 0.84
C GLY A 112 6.95 14.04 0.44
N ALA A 113 7.05 13.74 -0.84
CA ALA A 113 7.70 12.51 -1.32
C ALA A 113 9.21 12.50 -1.06
N ASP A 114 9.87 13.67 -1.08
CA ASP A 114 11.31 13.75 -0.84
C ASP A 114 11.70 13.41 0.61
N THR A 115 10.81 13.68 1.55
CA THR A 115 11.05 13.42 2.97
C THR A 115 10.96 11.93 3.36
N VAL A 116 10.44 11.08 2.49
CA VAL A 116 10.29 9.63 2.78
C VAL A 116 11.66 8.96 2.80
N THR A 117 11.97 8.25 3.89
CA THR A 117 13.22 7.49 4.05
C THR A 117 12.98 5.98 4.06
N PRO A 118 14.01 5.15 3.80
CA PRO A 118 13.92 3.70 3.95
C PRO A 118 13.43 3.27 5.34
N GLU A 119 13.92 3.92 6.39
CA GLU A 119 13.56 3.62 7.78
C GLU A 119 12.08 3.90 8.05
N GLN A 120 11.55 4.98 7.50
CA GLN A 120 10.12 5.30 7.62
C GLN A 120 9.26 4.25 6.91
N ILE A 121 9.68 3.75 5.72
CA ILE A 121 8.98 2.68 5.02
C ILE A 121 8.98 1.40 5.86
N LEU A 122 10.12 1.03 6.44
CA LEU A 122 10.22 -0.15 7.31
C LEU A 122 9.36 0.01 8.57
N ALA A 123 9.37 1.19 9.19
CA ALA A 123 8.54 1.47 10.38
C ALA A 123 7.04 1.39 10.06
N VAL A 124 6.60 1.95 8.93
CA VAL A 124 5.21 1.85 8.47
C VAL A 124 4.84 0.40 8.13
N HIS A 125 5.74 -0.34 7.48
CA HIS A 125 5.52 -1.75 7.22
C HIS A 125 5.34 -2.56 8.50
N ASP A 126 6.19 -2.35 9.50
CA ASP A 126 6.09 -3.03 10.79
C ASP A 126 4.78 -2.70 11.52
N GLN A 127 4.36 -1.45 11.45
CA GLN A 127 3.07 -1.03 11.99
C GLN A 127 1.90 -1.70 11.26
N LEU A 128 1.97 -1.80 9.93
CA LEU A 128 0.90 -2.34 9.11
C LEU A 128 0.84 -3.87 9.15
N PHE A 129 1.96 -4.57 9.08
CA PHE A 129 1.99 -6.03 8.89
C PHE A 129 2.42 -6.83 10.12
N LYS A 130 3.09 -6.20 11.09
CA LYS A 130 3.55 -6.89 12.32
C LYS A 130 2.75 -6.51 13.57
N THR A 131 1.67 -5.74 13.41
CA THR A 131 0.79 -5.36 14.52
C THR A 131 -0.65 -5.71 14.14
N ASP A 132 -1.33 -6.46 15.01
CA ASP A 132 -2.72 -6.86 14.77
C ASP A 132 -3.67 -5.68 15.08
N HIS A 133 -4.20 -5.11 14.03
CA HIS A 133 -5.22 -4.05 14.05
C HIS A 133 -6.61 -4.56 13.66
N GLY A 134 -6.84 -5.88 13.72
CA GLY A 134 -8.10 -6.50 13.30
C GLY A 134 -8.13 -6.79 11.80
N TYR A 135 -7.05 -7.35 11.26
CA TYR A 135 -6.98 -7.75 9.86
C TYR A 135 -8.05 -8.74 9.47
N LYS A 136 -8.55 -8.57 8.26
CA LYS A 136 -9.48 -9.52 7.62
C LYS A 136 -8.87 -9.97 6.30
N MET A 137 -8.91 -11.26 6.07
CA MET A 137 -8.55 -11.84 4.78
C MET A 137 -9.81 -12.34 4.09
N VAL A 138 -10.03 -11.91 2.86
CA VAL A 138 -11.13 -12.38 2.00
C VAL A 138 -10.51 -13.11 0.83
N ILE A 139 -10.95 -14.34 0.60
CA ILE A 139 -10.48 -15.17 -0.51
C ILE A 139 -11.68 -15.48 -1.40
N VAL A 140 -11.54 -15.17 -2.68
CA VAL A 140 -12.51 -15.53 -3.71
C VAL A 140 -11.80 -16.44 -4.70
N ALA A 141 -12.11 -17.72 -4.67
CA ALA A 141 -11.44 -18.73 -5.50
C ALA A 141 -12.34 -19.93 -5.74
N ASP A 142 -12.13 -20.60 -6.86
CA ASP A 142 -12.70 -21.92 -7.15
C ASP A 142 -11.83 -23.02 -6.51
N VAL A 143 -11.81 -23.07 -5.17
CA VAL A 143 -11.01 -24.00 -4.35
C VAL A 143 -11.84 -24.42 -3.14
N GLU A 144 -11.87 -25.72 -2.87
CA GLU A 144 -12.56 -26.24 -1.69
C GLU A 144 -11.86 -25.79 -0.40
N PRO A 145 -12.61 -25.48 0.67
CA PRO A 145 -12.07 -25.04 1.96
C PRO A 145 -11.02 -25.97 2.54
N GLU A 146 -11.18 -27.28 2.34
CA GLU A 146 -10.28 -28.32 2.83
C GLU A 146 -8.90 -28.25 2.16
N GLN A 147 -8.85 -27.81 0.91
CA GLN A 147 -7.61 -27.66 0.14
C GLN A 147 -6.83 -26.40 0.52
N ILE A 148 -7.54 -25.30 0.82
CA ILE A 148 -6.90 -24.03 1.14
C ILE A 148 -6.51 -23.90 2.62
N THR A 149 -7.23 -24.53 3.53
CA THR A 149 -7.02 -24.42 4.98
C THR A 149 -5.58 -24.73 5.41
N PRO A 150 -4.92 -25.83 4.94
CA PRO A 150 -3.54 -26.11 5.29
C PRO A 150 -2.57 -25.02 4.80
N LEU A 151 -2.82 -24.44 3.63
CA LEU A 151 -2.02 -23.36 3.08
C LEU A 151 -2.16 -22.09 3.90
N LEU A 152 -3.37 -21.74 4.32
CA LEU A 152 -3.61 -20.59 5.21
C LEU A 152 -2.94 -20.77 6.56
N ARG A 153 -2.95 -21.97 7.13
CA ARG A 153 -2.21 -22.25 8.36
C ARG A 153 -0.71 -22.07 8.18
N LYS A 154 -0.17 -22.51 7.04
CA LYS A 154 1.26 -22.41 6.74
C LYS A 154 1.72 -20.98 6.49
N TYR A 155 1.01 -20.22 5.67
CA TYR A 155 1.47 -18.93 5.15
C TYR A 155 0.85 -17.71 5.85
N VAL A 156 -0.38 -17.83 6.34
CA VAL A 156 -1.09 -16.70 6.96
C VAL A 156 -1.05 -16.78 8.48
N ALA A 157 -1.46 -17.91 9.05
CA ALA A 157 -1.49 -18.07 10.51
C ALA A 157 -0.08 -18.13 11.14
N SER A 158 0.96 -18.35 10.36
CA SER A 158 2.36 -18.32 10.81
C SER A 158 2.95 -16.91 10.89
N ILE A 159 2.28 -15.90 10.35
CA ILE A 159 2.72 -14.51 10.45
C ILE A 159 2.61 -14.07 11.92
N LYS A 160 3.76 -13.78 12.53
CA LYS A 160 3.81 -13.33 13.92
C LYS A 160 3.44 -11.86 14.02
N MET A 161 2.32 -11.57 14.65
CA MET A 161 1.87 -10.21 14.91
C MET A 161 1.94 -9.89 16.40
N LYS A 162 2.29 -8.63 16.71
CA LYS A 162 2.16 -8.09 18.06
C LYS A 162 0.71 -7.69 18.30
N PRO A 163 0.20 -7.82 19.55
CA PRO A 163 -1.13 -7.29 19.86
C PRO A 163 -1.21 -5.79 19.53
N GLY A 164 -2.23 -5.38 18.82
CA GLY A 164 -2.53 -4.00 18.50
C GLY A 164 -3.89 -3.57 19.03
N LYS A 165 -4.20 -2.29 18.86
CA LYS A 165 -5.53 -1.74 19.13
C LYS A 165 -6.18 -1.41 17.81
N ALA A 166 -7.48 -1.64 17.70
CA ALA A 166 -8.26 -1.11 16.59
C ALA A 166 -8.08 0.42 16.53
N VAL A 167 -7.81 0.94 15.36
CA VAL A 167 -7.63 2.38 15.17
C VAL A 167 -9.01 3.00 14.93
N ASP A 168 -9.39 3.98 15.76
CA ASP A 168 -10.60 4.76 15.54
C ASP A 168 -10.31 5.78 14.40
N TYR A 169 -10.88 5.54 13.24
CA TYR A 169 -10.73 6.38 12.06
C TYR A 169 -11.78 7.50 12.06
N ARG A 170 -11.56 8.54 12.86
CA ARG A 170 -12.34 9.76 12.73
C ARG A 170 -11.79 10.62 11.60
N VAL A 171 -12.69 11.07 10.74
CA VAL A 171 -12.34 12.01 9.66
C VAL A 171 -12.29 13.41 10.25
N SER A 172 -11.14 14.08 10.11
CA SER A 172 -11.00 15.49 10.50
C SER A 172 -11.23 16.37 9.27
N PHE A 173 -12.31 17.12 9.30
CA PHE A 173 -12.59 18.15 8.31
C PHE A 173 -12.08 19.51 8.80
N ASN A 174 -11.88 20.43 7.87
CA ASN A 174 -11.60 21.81 8.18
C ASN A 174 -12.89 22.51 8.62
N ASP A 175 -13.10 22.63 9.92
CA ASP A 175 -14.29 23.29 10.51
C ASP A 175 -14.37 24.79 10.19
N LYS A 176 -13.30 25.37 9.65
CA LYS A 176 -13.20 26.79 9.28
C LYS A 176 -13.23 26.99 7.77
N LEU A 177 -13.99 26.19 7.04
CA LEU A 177 -14.21 26.46 5.63
C LEU A 177 -14.77 27.89 5.46
N PRO A 178 -14.21 28.72 4.58
CA PRO A 178 -14.75 30.02 4.30
C PRO A 178 -16.19 29.87 3.80
N ALA A 179 -17.07 30.74 4.24
CA ALA A 179 -18.49 30.73 3.85
C ALA A 179 -18.69 30.81 2.32
N ARG A 180 -17.67 31.28 1.61
CA ARG A 180 -17.62 31.33 0.15
C ARG A 180 -16.16 31.29 -0.28
N SER A 181 -15.79 30.32 -1.12
CA SER A 181 -14.51 30.32 -1.85
C SER A 181 -14.79 30.53 -3.34
N VAL A 182 -14.06 31.44 -3.94
CA VAL A 182 -14.03 31.62 -5.39
C VAL A 182 -12.64 31.20 -5.85
N VAL A 183 -12.62 30.21 -6.71
CA VAL A 183 -11.38 29.80 -7.40
C VAL A 183 -11.40 30.49 -8.77
N THR A 184 -10.48 31.40 -8.97
CA THR A 184 -10.27 32.10 -10.26
C THR A 184 -9.08 31.45 -10.98
#